data_68dd3a47a024092740ebe853118f10b7
#
_entry.id   68dd3a47a024092740ebe853118f10b7
#
_cell.length_a   1.000
_cell.length_b   1.000
_cell.length_c   1.000
_cell.angle_alpha   90.00
_cell.angle_beta   90.00
_cell.angle_gamma   90.00
#
_symmetry.space_group_name_H-M   'P 1'
#
loop_
_entity.id
_entity.type
_entity.pdbx_description
1 polymer ?
#
loop_
_entity_poly.entity_id
_entity_poly.type
_entity_poly.pdbx_seq_one_letter_code
_entity_poly.pdbx_strand_id
1 'polypeptide(L)'
;MNAQNGEQTAAKEITALDQLENGKTYTLVAPRGFVSIKDQKAIYGYEGSPRPDNADDQFAILEYKGNYYLFNAGKKKFVSTKTTQTSAYPSLALVDTPDDGFAINATNNPNNPWYFSVPDQSNKWLNMGGVKQIAVDNWNTLDDGNQFKITEVGALDKETLDAAMAKLNIDYAALINQVYDESKINKGANEAFVGYITDEAKAKIAEAKNTALASPSRTAYNTFLQAIKDNSVGFEEGAYYLIENQNDINKKYPSTQHMHSKTDGVFGVEDNNDRNIHRTTANDPLLPRLWKVEKQGNGTYKFRSANTGCVWSSYVEAGIDMPINKDAGGQYSIEGLPWNAKAEGVDSYNTKFYIKIDGHTINAFSGDTGDLLREYNHADDAGGFWSFKKVTEVPVTIGEAKWASVCMPFAVTLPEGVKAYKATACQNNSMTLTEITGTIPAGTGFLLTGEAKDYMLTIATDEQVTADVSNNLLKGATAKRLGFVEGETFALGKSGNEAVFMKNGLTDANKNNKGYVPANKAYILTTDLNPATQAAAMLQFNFGDDTTGIDGVEVDNEKETIYYDLNGRRVLYPTQGVYVTNTGKKVFIR
;
A
#
# COMPACT_ATOMS: atom_id res chain seq x y z
N MET A 1 -59.77 11.93 24.72
CA MET A 1 -58.73 12.95 24.89
C MET A 1 -58.25 12.87 26.34
N ASN A 2 -57.22 12.12 26.62
CA ASN A 2 -56.51 12.15 27.89
C ASN A 2 -55.08 12.52 27.56
N ALA A 3 -54.75 13.79 27.79
CA ALA A 3 -53.40 14.25 27.81
C ALA A 3 -52.74 13.66 29.07
N GLN A 4 -51.81 12.73 28.91
CA GLN A 4 -50.86 12.39 29.96
C GLN A 4 -49.90 13.58 30.10
N ASN A 5 -50.11 14.36 31.16
CA ASN A 5 -49.11 15.27 31.67
C ASN A 5 -47.91 14.45 32.12
N GLY A 6 -46.84 14.38 31.31
CA GLY A 6 -45.56 13.97 31.77
C GLY A 6 -45.06 14.97 32.80
N GLU A 7 -44.99 14.60 34.09
CA GLU A 7 -44.30 15.37 35.09
C GLU A 7 -42.87 15.58 34.61
N GLN A 8 -42.54 16.81 34.27
CA GLN A 8 -41.18 17.25 34.00
C GLN A 8 -40.44 17.16 35.38
N THR A 9 -39.72 16.10 35.59
CA THR A 9 -38.89 15.91 36.79
C THR A 9 -37.99 17.12 36.93
N ALA A 10 -38.05 17.83 38.06
CA ALA A 10 -37.17 18.98 38.32
C ALA A 10 -35.70 18.54 38.19
N ALA A 11 -34.91 19.30 37.47
CA ALA A 11 -33.48 19.02 37.25
C ALA A 11 -32.79 18.89 38.61
N LYS A 12 -32.22 17.71 38.89
CA LYS A 12 -31.56 17.36 40.16
C LYS A 12 -30.04 17.46 40.03
N GLU A 13 -29.44 18.35 40.79
CA GLU A 13 -28.00 18.47 40.87
C GLU A 13 -27.39 17.27 41.66
N ILE A 14 -26.30 16.71 41.14
CA ILE A 14 -25.56 15.62 41.76
C ILE A 14 -24.51 16.21 42.68
N THR A 15 -24.68 15.97 43.99
CA THR A 15 -23.79 16.47 45.05
C THR A 15 -23.00 15.35 45.73
N ALA A 16 -23.36 14.09 45.48
CA ALA A 16 -22.66 12.89 45.96
C ALA A 16 -22.65 11.83 44.84
N LEU A 17 -21.58 11.02 44.75
CA LEU A 17 -21.42 10.01 43.67
C LEU A 17 -22.46 8.89 43.75
N ASP A 18 -22.95 8.57 44.94
CA ASP A 18 -24.01 7.58 45.14
C ASP A 18 -25.40 8.00 44.60
N GLN A 19 -25.52 9.25 44.14
CA GLN A 19 -26.70 9.76 43.44
C GLN A 19 -26.66 9.50 41.92
N LEU A 20 -25.51 9.06 41.39
CA LEU A 20 -25.41 8.64 40.01
C LEU A 20 -26.05 7.27 39.84
N GLU A 21 -26.94 7.16 38.87
CA GLU A 21 -27.65 5.92 38.57
C GLU A 21 -27.45 5.51 37.09
N ASN A 22 -27.11 4.24 36.86
CA ASN A 22 -27.07 3.70 35.51
C ASN A 22 -28.42 3.85 34.85
N GLY A 23 -28.41 4.40 33.62
CA GLY A 23 -29.62 4.65 32.83
C GLY A 23 -30.19 6.05 32.97
N LYS A 24 -29.84 6.82 33.99
CA LYS A 24 -30.16 8.26 34.03
C LYS A 24 -29.26 9.04 33.09
N THR A 25 -29.78 10.16 32.57
CA THR A 25 -29.02 11.08 31.72
C THR A 25 -28.78 12.40 32.42
N TYR A 26 -27.58 12.95 32.17
CA TYR A 26 -27.06 14.13 32.85
C TYR A 26 -26.54 15.14 31.84
N THR A 27 -26.60 16.41 32.20
CA THR A 27 -25.82 17.47 31.55
C THR A 27 -24.54 17.72 32.31
N LEU A 28 -23.47 18.03 31.59
CA LEU A 28 -22.13 18.33 32.13
C LEU A 28 -21.80 19.80 31.85
N VAL A 29 -21.70 20.62 32.88
CA VAL A 29 -21.47 22.07 32.79
C VAL A 29 -20.21 22.45 33.55
N ALA A 30 -19.26 23.09 32.88
CA ALA A 30 -18.08 23.72 33.48
C ALA A 30 -18.25 25.24 33.49
N PRO A 31 -17.48 26.00 34.27
CA PRO A 31 -17.52 27.47 34.21
C PRO A 31 -17.33 28.06 32.81
N ARG A 32 -16.61 27.36 31.93
CA ARG A 32 -16.39 27.75 30.52
C ARG A 32 -17.53 27.40 29.57
N GLY A 33 -18.54 26.65 30.01
CA GLY A 33 -19.67 26.25 29.16
C GLY A 33 -20.14 24.83 29.43
N PHE A 34 -20.85 24.24 28.50
CA PHE A 34 -21.41 22.88 28.64
C PHE A 34 -20.92 21.93 27.54
N VAL A 35 -20.98 20.64 27.82
CA VAL A 35 -20.57 19.56 26.91
C VAL A 35 -21.73 19.20 25.97
N SER A 36 -21.49 19.15 24.69
CA SER A 36 -22.42 18.66 23.66
C SER A 36 -21.69 18.00 22.50
N ILE A 37 -22.41 17.60 21.46
CA ILE A 37 -21.88 16.95 20.27
C ILE A 37 -21.74 17.95 19.13
N LYS A 38 -20.64 17.83 18.37
CA LYS A 38 -20.44 18.50 17.10
C LYS A 38 -20.17 17.49 15.99
N ASP A 39 -20.81 17.71 14.83
CA ASP A 39 -20.56 16.95 13.60
C ASP A 39 -20.69 15.42 13.75
N GLN A 40 -21.50 14.95 14.71
CA GLN A 40 -21.80 13.55 15.01
C GLN A 40 -20.57 12.68 15.37
N LYS A 41 -19.38 13.27 15.52
CA LYS A 41 -18.11 12.52 15.65
C LYS A 41 -17.40 12.72 16.99
N ALA A 42 -17.63 13.83 17.68
CA ALA A 42 -16.88 14.16 18.89
C ALA A 42 -17.67 15.06 19.85
N ILE A 43 -17.23 15.15 21.11
CA ILE A 43 -17.74 16.10 22.08
C ILE A 43 -17.01 17.43 22.00
N TYR A 44 -17.75 18.53 22.26
CA TYR A 44 -17.24 19.90 22.26
C TYR A 44 -17.84 20.70 23.43
N GLY A 45 -17.12 21.75 23.85
CA GLY A 45 -17.64 22.76 24.74
C GLY A 45 -18.43 23.82 23.99
N TYR A 46 -19.55 24.25 24.55
CA TYR A 46 -20.43 25.29 24.02
C TYR A 46 -20.71 26.33 25.09
N GLU A 47 -20.75 27.61 24.69
CA GLU A 47 -21.18 28.71 25.55
C GLU A 47 -22.67 28.62 25.92
N GLY A 48 -23.04 29.15 27.08
CA GLY A 48 -24.43 29.19 27.54
C GLY A 48 -24.82 27.99 28.38
N SER A 49 -26.09 27.59 28.31
CA SER A 49 -26.68 26.49 29.07
C SER A 49 -27.06 25.32 28.17
N PRO A 50 -26.94 24.07 28.65
CA PRO A 50 -27.40 22.90 27.92
C PRO A 50 -28.92 23.01 27.63
N ARG A 51 -29.35 22.41 26.54
CA ARG A 51 -30.74 22.34 26.10
C ARG A 51 -31.36 21.06 26.65
N PRO A 52 -32.28 21.13 27.59
CA PRO A 52 -32.84 19.94 28.28
C PRO A 52 -33.48 18.92 27.33
N ASP A 53 -34.11 19.42 26.23
CA ASP A 53 -34.78 18.57 25.26
C ASP A 53 -33.87 18.08 24.11
N ASN A 54 -32.59 18.43 24.13
CA ASN A 54 -31.62 18.01 23.14
C ASN A 54 -30.80 16.84 23.64
N ALA A 55 -31.06 15.65 23.10
CA ALA A 55 -30.34 14.43 23.50
C ALA A 55 -28.82 14.49 23.23
N ASP A 56 -28.35 15.38 22.33
CA ASP A 56 -26.92 15.58 22.10
C ASP A 56 -26.20 16.27 23.27
N ASP A 57 -26.94 16.98 24.12
CA ASP A 57 -26.42 17.64 25.34
C ASP A 57 -26.52 16.71 26.57
N GLN A 58 -27.07 15.50 26.42
CA GLN A 58 -27.32 14.54 27.50
C GLN A 58 -26.35 13.36 27.44
N PHE A 59 -25.80 13.03 28.58
CA PHE A 59 -24.87 11.91 28.75
C PHE A 59 -25.34 11.00 29.90
N ALA A 60 -25.48 9.69 29.62
CA ALA A 60 -25.54 8.73 30.70
C ALA A 60 -24.12 8.53 31.26
N ILE A 61 -24.01 8.51 32.59
CA ILE A 61 -22.80 8.18 33.30
C ILE A 61 -22.96 6.74 33.80
N LEU A 62 -22.39 5.80 33.07
CA LEU A 62 -22.55 4.37 33.31
C LEU A 62 -21.39 3.87 34.18
N GLU A 63 -21.70 3.45 35.42
CA GLU A 63 -20.72 2.82 36.31
C GLU A 63 -20.57 1.33 35.96
N TYR A 64 -19.32 0.89 35.76
CA TYR A 64 -18.99 -0.50 35.52
C TYR A 64 -17.60 -0.83 36.09
N LYS A 65 -17.54 -1.77 37.02
CA LYS A 65 -16.30 -2.22 37.71
C LYS A 65 -15.47 -1.06 38.28
N GLY A 66 -16.13 -0.08 38.89
CA GLY A 66 -15.49 1.05 39.54
C GLY A 66 -15.03 2.19 38.62
N ASN A 67 -15.27 2.09 37.31
CA ASN A 67 -15.04 3.16 36.35
C ASN A 67 -16.36 3.72 35.84
N TYR A 68 -16.34 4.97 35.39
CA TYR A 68 -17.49 5.67 34.83
C TYR A 68 -17.28 5.90 33.32
N TYR A 69 -18.30 5.60 32.55
CA TYR A 69 -18.28 5.72 31.11
C TYR A 69 -19.31 6.74 30.67
N LEU A 70 -18.89 7.76 29.95
CA LEU A 70 -19.79 8.75 29.37
C LEU A 70 -20.40 8.19 28.09
N PHE A 71 -21.73 8.09 28.05
CA PHE A 71 -22.49 7.61 26.90
C PHE A 71 -23.45 8.69 26.43
N ASN A 72 -23.27 9.22 25.22
CA ASN A 72 -24.15 10.26 24.69
C ASN A 72 -25.51 9.68 24.29
N ALA A 73 -26.58 10.24 24.82
CA ALA A 73 -27.96 9.75 24.62
C ALA A 73 -28.43 9.93 23.18
N GLY A 74 -28.09 11.04 22.52
CA GLY A 74 -28.51 11.35 21.17
C GLY A 74 -27.82 10.50 20.10
N LYS A 75 -26.53 10.24 20.25
CA LYS A 75 -25.75 9.46 19.28
C LYS A 75 -25.65 8.00 19.62
N LYS A 76 -26.07 7.59 20.82
CA LYS A 76 -25.98 6.22 21.33
C LYS A 76 -24.56 5.65 21.26
N LYS A 77 -23.55 6.50 21.55
CA LYS A 77 -22.12 6.19 21.51
C LYS A 77 -21.40 6.60 22.78
N PHE A 78 -20.29 5.92 23.08
CA PHE A 78 -19.42 6.26 24.20
C PHE A 78 -18.48 7.41 23.82
N VAL A 79 -18.10 8.20 24.83
CA VAL A 79 -17.02 9.18 24.72
C VAL A 79 -15.69 8.48 24.95
N SER A 80 -14.77 8.58 24.01
CA SER A 80 -13.40 8.04 24.15
C SER A 80 -12.62 8.85 25.17
N THR A 81 -11.74 8.19 25.93
CA THR A 81 -10.75 8.84 26.79
C THR A 81 -9.51 9.32 26.02
N LYS A 82 -9.44 9.02 24.71
CA LYS A 82 -8.30 9.38 23.83
C LYS A 82 -8.63 10.62 23.02
N THR A 83 -7.74 11.61 23.14
CA THR A 83 -7.84 12.82 22.32
C THR A 83 -7.52 12.51 20.86
N THR A 84 -8.38 12.95 19.95
CA THR A 84 -8.14 12.91 18.51
C THR A 84 -7.86 14.31 18.00
N GLN A 85 -6.83 14.46 17.17
CA GLN A 85 -6.54 15.70 16.45
C GLN A 85 -7.10 15.62 15.02
N THR A 86 -8.40 15.80 14.89
CA THR A 86 -9.05 15.81 13.56
C THR A 86 -9.31 17.22 13.02
N SER A 87 -8.97 18.25 13.79
CA SER A 87 -9.15 19.67 13.42
C SER A 87 -8.14 20.54 14.19
N ALA A 88 -8.22 21.87 14.00
CA ALA A 88 -7.42 22.83 14.76
C ALA A 88 -7.60 22.75 16.30
N TYR A 89 -8.57 21.98 16.77
CA TYR A 89 -8.89 21.80 18.18
C TYR A 89 -8.98 20.33 18.55
N PRO A 90 -8.20 19.86 19.54
CA PRO A 90 -8.33 18.51 20.06
C PRO A 90 -9.72 18.27 20.67
N SER A 91 -10.26 17.08 20.48
CA SER A 91 -11.56 16.67 21.05
C SER A 91 -11.58 15.18 21.34
N LEU A 92 -12.50 14.74 22.19
CA LEU A 92 -12.74 13.33 22.45
C LEU A 92 -13.77 12.78 21.46
N ALA A 93 -13.40 11.71 20.77
CA ALA A 93 -14.26 11.08 19.77
C ALA A 93 -15.43 10.33 20.39
N LEU A 94 -16.52 10.18 19.64
CA LEU A 94 -17.57 9.23 19.92
C LEU A 94 -17.23 7.86 19.31
N VAL A 95 -17.29 6.81 20.11
CA VAL A 95 -16.91 5.45 19.75
C VAL A 95 -18.03 4.45 20.06
N ASP A 96 -18.12 3.40 19.26
CA ASP A 96 -19.12 2.34 19.46
C ASP A 96 -18.74 1.38 20.60
N THR A 97 -17.44 1.20 20.83
CA THR A 97 -16.88 0.38 21.90
C THR A 97 -16.17 1.29 22.90
N PRO A 98 -16.51 1.25 24.20
CA PRO A 98 -15.93 2.14 25.20
C PRO A 98 -14.44 1.91 25.40
N ASP A 99 -13.73 2.97 25.80
CA ASP A 99 -12.32 2.95 26.23
C ASP A 99 -12.18 2.57 27.72
N ASP A 100 -11.13 3.08 28.38
CA ASP A 100 -10.81 2.76 29.77
C ASP A 100 -11.77 3.39 30.80
N GLY A 101 -12.65 4.29 30.35
CA GLY A 101 -13.56 5.05 31.20
C GLY A 101 -12.87 6.15 31.99
N PHE A 102 -13.58 6.73 32.94
CA PHE A 102 -13.11 7.81 33.81
C PHE A 102 -13.26 7.42 35.29
N ALA A 103 -12.43 7.97 36.13
CA ALA A 103 -12.73 8.11 37.53
C ALA A 103 -13.35 9.48 37.77
N ILE A 104 -14.40 9.56 38.59
CA ILE A 104 -15.03 10.82 38.99
C ILE A 104 -14.54 11.16 40.41
N ASN A 105 -14.02 12.37 40.56
CA ASN A 105 -13.43 12.82 41.81
C ASN A 105 -14.04 14.15 42.26
N ALA A 106 -14.07 14.40 43.55
CA ALA A 106 -14.57 15.64 44.09
C ALA A 106 -13.55 16.79 43.95
N THR A 107 -14.06 18.01 43.74
CA THR A 107 -13.30 19.26 43.82
C THR A 107 -13.62 19.99 45.13
N ASN A 108 -12.88 21.05 45.42
CA ASN A 108 -13.19 21.99 46.53
C ASN A 108 -14.14 23.10 46.08
N ASN A 109 -14.64 23.10 44.87
CA ASN A 109 -15.57 24.10 44.31
C ASN A 109 -17.01 23.64 44.47
N PRO A 110 -17.82 24.21 45.37
CA PRO A 110 -19.17 23.77 45.61
C PRO A 110 -20.13 23.97 44.40
N ASN A 111 -19.79 24.88 43.46
CA ASN A 111 -20.59 25.13 42.27
C ASN A 111 -20.28 24.15 41.15
N ASN A 112 -19.09 23.54 41.13
CA ASN A 112 -18.65 22.59 40.13
C ASN A 112 -17.87 21.46 40.81
N PRO A 113 -18.57 20.58 41.55
CA PRO A 113 -17.96 19.69 42.53
C PRO A 113 -17.21 18.50 41.94
N TRP A 114 -17.21 18.28 40.63
CA TRP A 114 -16.69 17.05 40.03
C TRP A 114 -15.63 17.32 38.96
N TYR A 115 -14.60 16.43 38.92
CA TYR A 115 -13.73 16.31 37.76
C TYR A 115 -13.58 14.84 37.34
N PHE A 116 -13.29 14.62 36.05
CA PHE A 116 -13.15 13.32 35.44
C PHE A 116 -11.68 13.08 35.13
N SER A 117 -11.05 12.09 35.74
CA SER A 117 -9.67 11.69 35.42
C SER A 117 -9.64 10.35 34.71
N VAL A 118 -8.59 10.12 33.88
CA VAL A 118 -8.37 8.81 33.26
C VAL A 118 -7.62 7.94 34.25
N PRO A 119 -8.15 6.77 34.68
CA PRO A 119 -7.47 5.86 35.59
C PRO A 119 -6.06 5.51 35.10
N ASP A 120 -5.13 5.31 36.02
CA ASP A 120 -3.74 4.92 35.77
C ASP A 120 -2.93 5.89 34.87
N GLN A 121 -3.48 7.06 34.53
CA GLN A 121 -2.79 8.11 33.81
C GLN A 121 -2.73 9.38 34.65
N SER A 122 -1.61 9.57 35.35
CA SER A 122 -1.41 10.76 36.18
C SER A 122 -1.56 12.04 35.34
N ASN A 123 -2.31 13.02 35.87
CA ASN A 123 -2.54 14.34 35.30
C ASN A 123 -3.24 14.32 33.92
N LYS A 124 -4.11 13.33 33.66
CA LYS A 124 -4.98 13.36 32.48
C LYS A 124 -6.44 13.46 32.91
N TRP A 125 -7.01 14.64 32.71
CA TRP A 125 -8.36 14.99 33.10
C TRP A 125 -9.18 15.47 31.92
N LEU A 126 -10.48 15.19 31.95
CA LEU A 126 -11.43 15.79 31.02
C LEU A 126 -11.36 17.31 31.17
N ASN A 127 -10.86 17.99 30.17
CA ASN A 127 -10.61 19.43 30.22
C ASN A 127 -11.23 20.16 29.04
N MET A 128 -12.03 21.16 29.32
CA MET A 128 -12.55 22.12 28.34
C MET A 128 -11.53 23.28 28.24
N GLY A 129 -10.51 23.15 27.37
CA GLY A 129 -9.46 24.16 27.20
C GLY A 129 -9.97 25.52 26.69
N GLY A 130 -11.18 25.56 26.17
CA GLY A 130 -11.94 26.73 25.76
C GLY A 130 -13.26 26.27 25.16
N VAL A 131 -14.17 27.20 24.84
CA VAL A 131 -15.37 26.81 24.09
C VAL A 131 -14.95 26.13 22.79
N LYS A 132 -15.60 25.00 22.45
CA LYS A 132 -15.28 24.11 21.33
C LYS A 132 -14.05 23.23 21.51
N GLN A 133 -13.43 23.20 22.68
CA GLN A 133 -12.30 22.33 23.00
C GLN A 133 -12.59 21.50 24.23
N ILE A 134 -12.87 20.21 24.06
CA ILE A 134 -12.91 19.27 25.18
C ILE A 134 -11.95 18.14 24.85
N ALA A 135 -10.96 17.99 25.70
CA ALA A 135 -9.92 16.98 25.54
C ALA A 135 -9.56 16.39 26.89
N VAL A 136 -9.09 15.14 26.89
CA VAL A 136 -8.31 14.63 28.01
C VAL A 136 -6.90 15.18 27.84
N ASP A 137 -6.53 16.11 28.69
CA ASP A 137 -5.26 16.79 28.61
C ASP A 137 -4.36 16.46 29.79
N ASN A 138 -3.05 16.65 29.65
CA ASN A 138 -2.08 16.50 30.71
C ASN A 138 -2.05 17.77 31.56
N TRP A 139 -3.10 17.97 32.36
CA TRP A 139 -3.28 19.16 33.18
C TRP A 139 -3.13 18.82 34.65
N ASN A 140 -2.33 19.56 35.38
CA ASN A 140 -1.93 19.24 36.75
C ASN A 140 -2.61 20.11 37.80
N THR A 141 -3.51 21.01 37.41
CA THR A 141 -4.28 21.84 38.33
C THR A 141 -5.74 21.88 37.96
N LEU A 142 -6.64 21.94 38.98
CA LEU A 142 -8.05 22.18 38.74
C LEU A 142 -8.28 23.63 38.32
N ASP A 143 -8.90 23.82 37.18
CA ASP A 143 -9.27 25.13 36.64
C ASP A 143 -10.73 25.14 36.15
N ASP A 144 -11.17 26.26 35.58
CA ASP A 144 -12.52 26.44 35.07
C ASP A 144 -12.88 25.51 33.90
N GLY A 145 -11.92 24.78 33.33
CA GLY A 145 -12.13 23.87 32.21
C GLY A 145 -12.38 22.42 32.62
N ASN A 146 -11.96 22.02 33.83
CA ASN A 146 -12.03 20.62 34.26
C ASN A 146 -12.88 20.37 35.51
N GLN A 147 -13.57 21.40 36.03
CA GLN A 147 -14.51 21.29 37.13
C GLN A 147 -15.93 21.31 36.59
N PHE A 148 -16.68 20.27 36.84
CA PHE A 148 -18.02 20.07 36.27
C PHE A 148 -19.11 20.07 37.36
N LYS A 149 -20.23 20.69 36.99
CA LYS A 149 -21.53 20.48 37.60
C LYS A 149 -22.26 19.39 36.79
N ILE A 150 -22.78 18.39 37.48
CA ILE A 150 -23.56 17.29 36.92
C ILE A 150 -25.00 17.48 37.31
N THR A 151 -25.93 17.52 36.37
CA THR A 151 -27.36 17.70 36.64
C THR A 151 -28.17 16.63 35.92
N GLU A 152 -28.95 15.86 36.64
CA GLU A 152 -29.87 14.86 36.09
C GLU A 152 -30.99 15.55 35.33
N VAL A 153 -31.27 15.09 34.10
CA VAL A 153 -32.25 15.72 33.17
C VAL A 153 -33.18 14.70 32.51
N GLY A 154 -32.88 13.40 32.61
CA GLY A 154 -33.72 12.37 31.98
C GLY A 154 -33.23 10.95 32.23
N ALA A 155 -33.60 10.03 31.34
CA ALA A 155 -33.17 8.64 31.37
C ALA A 155 -33.09 8.06 29.95
N LEU A 156 -32.23 7.07 29.77
CA LEU A 156 -32.22 6.23 28.58
C LEU A 156 -33.44 5.28 28.59
N ASP A 157 -33.93 4.94 27.42
CA ASP A 157 -34.84 3.79 27.32
C ASP A 157 -34.10 2.50 27.70
N LYS A 158 -34.87 1.49 28.13
CA LYS A 158 -34.31 0.23 28.62
C LYS A 158 -33.46 -0.49 27.56
N GLU A 159 -33.87 -0.48 26.29
CA GLU A 159 -33.17 -1.15 25.19
C GLU A 159 -31.80 -0.49 24.95
N THR A 160 -31.76 0.83 24.93
CA THR A 160 -30.51 1.61 24.79
C THR A 160 -29.56 1.37 25.97
N LEU A 161 -30.09 1.34 27.21
CA LEU A 161 -29.30 1.05 28.39
C LEU A 161 -28.72 -0.37 28.35
N ASP A 162 -29.55 -1.38 28.09
CA ASP A 162 -29.11 -2.77 28.03
C ASP A 162 -28.01 -2.98 26.95
N ALA A 163 -28.18 -2.35 25.79
CA ALA A 163 -27.19 -2.39 24.71
C ALA A 163 -25.86 -1.72 25.11
N ALA A 164 -25.92 -0.57 25.81
CA ALA A 164 -24.73 0.12 26.29
C ALA A 164 -24.00 -0.71 27.38
N MET A 165 -24.75 -1.24 28.36
CA MET A 165 -24.18 -2.10 29.42
C MET A 165 -23.59 -3.39 28.86
N ALA A 166 -24.20 -3.99 27.82
CA ALA A 166 -23.62 -5.17 27.16
C ALA A 166 -22.25 -4.88 26.52
N LYS A 167 -22.05 -3.68 26.00
CA LYS A 167 -20.74 -3.24 25.46
C LYS A 167 -19.69 -3.02 26.54
N LEU A 168 -20.08 -2.76 27.79
CA LEU A 168 -19.19 -2.67 28.95
C LEU A 168 -18.85 -4.04 29.53
N ASN A 169 -19.79 -4.99 29.46
CA ASN A 169 -19.60 -6.35 29.99
C ASN A 169 -18.90 -7.27 28.99
N ILE A 170 -17.71 -6.88 28.52
CA ILE A 170 -16.92 -7.66 27.57
C ILE A 170 -16.15 -8.75 28.33
N ASP A 171 -16.27 -10.00 27.86
CA ASP A 171 -15.40 -11.11 28.32
C ASP A 171 -14.05 -11.05 27.58
N TYR A 172 -13.11 -10.32 28.17
CA TYR A 172 -11.76 -10.18 27.61
C TYR A 172 -10.99 -11.49 27.57
N ALA A 173 -11.27 -12.45 28.48
CA ALA A 173 -10.64 -13.76 28.42
C ALA A 173 -11.11 -14.54 27.17
N ALA A 174 -12.40 -14.49 26.87
CA ALA A 174 -12.93 -15.05 25.64
C ALA A 174 -12.35 -14.37 24.39
N LEU A 175 -12.27 -13.02 24.38
CA LEU A 175 -11.67 -12.28 23.27
C LEU A 175 -10.19 -12.61 23.06
N ILE A 176 -9.38 -12.69 24.13
CA ILE A 176 -7.97 -13.07 24.06
C ILE A 176 -7.83 -14.48 23.46
N ASN A 177 -8.69 -15.42 23.84
CA ASN A 177 -8.67 -16.77 23.28
C ASN A 177 -9.09 -16.81 21.81
N GLN A 178 -10.03 -15.95 21.41
CA GLN A 178 -10.55 -15.91 20.03
C GLN A 178 -9.59 -15.25 19.05
N VAL A 179 -8.89 -14.19 19.46
CA VAL A 179 -8.03 -13.39 18.56
C VAL A 179 -6.80 -14.14 18.07
N TYR A 180 -6.40 -15.20 18.76
CA TYR A 180 -5.28 -16.05 18.39
C TYR A 180 -5.67 -17.53 18.44
N ASP A 181 -6.10 -18.07 17.31
CA ASP A 181 -6.43 -19.49 17.11
C ASP A 181 -5.38 -20.09 16.15
N GLU A 182 -4.48 -20.89 16.70
CA GLU A 182 -3.37 -21.50 15.95
C GLU A 182 -3.83 -22.31 14.74
N SER A 183 -5.06 -22.86 14.75
CA SER A 183 -5.61 -23.62 13.63
C SER A 183 -5.95 -22.77 12.42
N LYS A 184 -6.04 -21.44 12.58
CA LYS A 184 -6.41 -20.46 11.55
C LYS A 184 -5.29 -19.52 11.15
N ILE A 185 -4.19 -19.50 11.92
CA ILE A 185 -3.05 -18.62 11.68
C ILE A 185 -2.26 -19.10 10.47
N ASN A 186 -1.83 -18.15 9.64
CA ASN A 186 -0.99 -18.37 8.45
C ASN A 186 -1.63 -19.26 7.36
N LYS A 187 -2.90 -19.62 7.47
CA LYS A 187 -3.54 -20.51 6.53
C LYS A 187 -3.53 -19.93 5.12
N GLY A 188 -2.94 -20.64 4.17
CA GLY A 188 -2.78 -20.17 2.79
C GLY A 188 -1.72 -19.09 2.57
N ALA A 189 -0.91 -18.76 3.60
CA ALA A 189 0.16 -17.78 3.54
C ALA A 189 1.54 -18.40 3.85
N ASN A 190 2.60 -17.66 3.51
CA ASN A 190 3.99 -17.96 3.84
C ASN A 190 4.71 -16.68 4.29
N GLU A 191 6.01 -16.75 4.55
CA GLU A 191 6.83 -15.64 5.04
C GLU A 191 6.86 -14.40 4.13
N ALA A 192 6.44 -14.54 2.87
CA ALA A 192 6.32 -13.39 1.97
C ALA A 192 5.11 -12.50 2.29
N PHE A 193 4.14 -12.98 3.08
CA PHE A 193 2.94 -12.21 3.39
C PHE A 193 3.12 -11.35 4.64
N VAL A 194 2.69 -10.11 4.55
CA VAL A 194 2.54 -9.23 5.72
C VAL A 194 1.54 -9.85 6.69
N GLY A 195 1.84 -9.79 7.99
CA GLY A 195 1.04 -10.42 9.02
C GLY A 195 1.39 -11.89 9.29
N TYR A 196 2.22 -12.53 8.48
CA TYR A 196 2.66 -13.90 8.71
C TYR A 196 3.40 -14.02 10.05
N ILE A 197 3.14 -15.09 10.79
CA ILE A 197 3.74 -15.36 12.10
C ILE A 197 4.65 -16.58 11.96
N THR A 198 5.95 -16.39 12.15
CA THR A 198 6.93 -17.48 12.10
C THR A 198 6.77 -18.43 13.29
N ASP A 199 7.30 -19.65 13.21
CA ASP A 199 7.22 -20.60 14.30
C ASP A 199 7.95 -20.10 15.57
N GLU A 200 9.02 -19.34 15.40
CA GLU A 200 9.71 -18.69 16.52
C GLU A 200 8.83 -17.61 17.18
N ALA A 201 8.13 -16.83 16.39
CA ALA A 201 7.22 -15.78 16.86
C ALA A 201 5.99 -16.35 17.61
N LYS A 202 5.50 -17.53 17.24
CA LYS A 202 4.38 -18.22 17.92
C LYS A 202 4.66 -18.42 19.42
N ALA A 203 5.90 -18.78 19.79
CA ALA A 203 6.26 -18.97 21.20
C ALA A 203 6.14 -17.66 22.00
N LYS A 204 6.60 -16.54 21.46
CA LYS A 204 6.48 -15.21 22.09
C LYS A 204 5.03 -14.76 22.23
N ILE A 205 4.22 -15.02 21.22
CA ILE A 205 2.79 -14.70 21.23
C ILE A 205 2.05 -15.56 22.26
N ALA A 206 2.39 -16.85 22.39
CA ALA A 206 1.82 -17.73 23.40
C ALA A 206 2.14 -17.26 24.83
N GLU A 207 3.35 -16.78 25.10
CA GLU A 207 3.74 -16.17 26.38
C GLU A 207 2.92 -14.89 26.65
N ALA A 208 2.80 -14.01 25.66
CA ALA A 208 1.99 -12.79 25.77
C ALA A 208 0.51 -13.12 26.03
N LYS A 209 -0.03 -14.17 25.38
CA LYS A 209 -1.39 -14.67 25.60
C LYS A 209 -1.59 -15.12 27.05
N ASN A 210 -0.67 -15.94 27.57
CA ASN A 210 -0.75 -16.42 28.95
C ASN A 210 -0.69 -15.25 29.96
N THR A 211 0.15 -14.25 29.70
CA THR A 211 0.22 -13.03 30.50
C THR A 211 -1.10 -12.27 30.50
N ALA A 212 -1.71 -12.10 29.32
CA ALA A 212 -2.99 -11.41 29.19
C ALA A 212 -4.14 -12.18 29.87
N LEU A 213 -4.13 -13.52 29.82
CA LEU A 213 -5.14 -14.38 30.46
C LEU A 213 -4.99 -14.44 31.99
N ALA A 214 -3.82 -14.14 32.54
CA ALA A 214 -3.62 -14.10 34.00
C ALA A 214 -4.42 -12.97 34.69
N SER A 215 -4.68 -11.87 33.97
CA SER A 215 -5.53 -10.75 34.43
C SER A 215 -6.27 -10.13 33.23
N PRO A 216 -7.34 -10.79 32.74
CA PRO A 216 -8.06 -10.36 31.56
C PRO A 216 -8.69 -8.97 31.74
N SER A 217 -8.33 -8.05 30.90
CA SER A 217 -8.81 -6.67 30.89
C SER A 217 -8.67 -6.08 29.49
N ARG A 218 -9.25 -4.92 29.24
CA ARG A 218 -9.05 -4.19 28.00
C ARG A 218 -7.58 -3.91 27.72
N THR A 219 -6.85 -3.45 28.74
CA THR A 219 -5.41 -3.18 28.63
C THR A 219 -4.65 -4.46 28.25
N ALA A 220 -4.91 -5.58 28.95
CA ALA A 220 -4.29 -6.86 28.65
C ALA A 220 -4.60 -7.34 27.22
N TYR A 221 -5.85 -7.20 26.79
CA TYR A 221 -6.26 -7.51 25.43
C TYR A 221 -5.54 -6.64 24.38
N ASN A 222 -5.49 -5.33 24.57
CA ASN A 222 -4.81 -4.41 23.67
C ASN A 222 -3.29 -4.66 23.62
N THR A 223 -2.67 -4.95 24.76
CA THR A 223 -1.25 -5.34 24.86
C THR A 223 -0.99 -6.64 24.10
N PHE A 224 -1.90 -7.60 24.21
CA PHE A 224 -1.80 -8.86 23.47
C PHE A 224 -1.96 -8.66 21.95
N LEU A 225 -2.90 -7.83 21.50
CA LEU A 225 -3.02 -7.46 20.08
C LEU A 225 -1.74 -6.81 19.56
N GLN A 226 -1.12 -5.93 20.35
CA GLN A 226 0.15 -5.32 19.98
C GLN A 226 1.27 -6.35 19.91
N ALA A 227 1.33 -7.29 20.85
CA ALA A 227 2.31 -8.38 20.83
C ALA A 227 2.17 -9.27 19.56
N ILE A 228 0.95 -9.56 19.12
CA ILE A 228 0.71 -10.26 17.85
C ILE A 228 1.26 -9.44 16.69
N LYS A 229 0.97 -8.14 16.64
CA LYS A 229 1.44 -7.24 15.58
C LYS A 229 2.97 -7.14 15.54
N ASP A 230 3.61 -6.98 16.68
CA ASP A 230 5.07 -6.83 16.81
C ASP A 230 5.85 -8.12 16.47
N ASN A 231 5.18 -9.27 16.57
CA ASN A 231 5.74 -10.58 16.22
C ASN A 231 5.22 -11.14 14.89
N SER A 232 4.61 -10.30 14.06
CA SER A 232 4.18 -10.64 12.71
C SER A 232 5.10 -9.98 11.67
N VAL A 233 5.23 -10.60 10.49
CA VAL A 233 5.93 -9.97 9.36
C VAL A 233 5.29 -8.63 9.04
N GLY A 234 6.06 -7.56 9.14
CA GLY A 234 5.63 -6.19 8.85
C GLY A 234 5.91 -5.77 7.41
N PHE A 235 5.50 -4.54 7.07
CA PHE A 235 5.94 -3.90 5.84
C PHE A 235 7.42 -3.52 5.96
N GLU A 236 8.18 -3.88 4.94
CA GLU A 236 9.60 -3.51 4.82
C GLU A 236 9.73 -2.25 3.97
N GLU A 237 10.51 -1.28 4.45
CA GLU A 237 10.73 -0.02 3.75
C GLU A 237 11.38 -0.27 2.38
N GLY A 238 10.85 0.38 1.35
CA GLY A 238 11.34 0.23 -0.02
C GLY A 238 10.90 -1.03 -0.76
N ALA A 239 10.29 -2.00 -0.08
CA ALA A 239 9.87 -3.25 -0.71
C ALA A 239 8.61 -3.09 -1.59
N TYR A 240 8.46 -4.03 -2.51
CA TYR A 240 7.33 -4.11 -3.44
C TYR A 240 6.43 -5.29 -3.12
N TYR A 241 5.13 -5.07 -3.27
CA TYR A 241 4.09 -6.02 -2.89
C TYR A 241 3.09 -6.25 -4.03
N LEU A 242 2.63 -7.48 -4.16
CA LEU A 242 1.33 -7.77 -4.76
C LEU A 242 0.27 -7.51 -3.70
N ILE A 243 -0.79 -6.81 -4.09
CA ILE A 243 -1.98 -6.61 -3.26
C ILE A 243 -3.06 -7.53 -3.81
N GLU A 244 -3.36 -8.58 -3.04
CA GLU A 244 -4.20 -9.70 -3.47
C GLU A 244 -5.54 -9.67 -2.75
N ASN A 245 -6.63 -9.80 -3.53
CA ASN A 245 -7.97 -10.02 -3.01
C ASN A 245 -8.38 -11.46 -3.29
N GLN A 246 -8.75 -12.20 -2.25
CA GLN A 246 -9.16 -13.60 -2.37
C GLN A 246 -10.68 -13.75 -2.46
N ASN A 247 -11.38 -12.69 -2.80
CA ASN A 247 -12.81 -12.74 -2.89
C ASN A 247 -13.27 -13.58 -4.09
N ASP A 248 -13.77 -14.77 -3.79
CA ASP A 248 -14.47 -15.63 -4.75
C ASP A 248 -16.00 -15.46 -4.61
N ILE A 249 -16.45 -14.22 -4.44
CA ILE A 249 -17.89 -13.93 -4.23
C ILE A 249 -18.76 -14.58 -5.31
N ASN A 250 -18.26 -14.68 -6.52
CA ASN A 250 -19.07 -15.18 -7.65
C ASN A 250 -18.61 -16.50 -8.21
N LYS A 251 -17.55 -17.15 -7.65
CA LYS A 251 -16.97 -18.41 -8.19
C LYS A 251 -16.66 -18.37 -9.69
N LYS A 252 -16.73 -17.19 -10.29
CA LYS A 252 -16.53 -16.99 -11.73
C LYS A 252 -15.06 -16.95 -12.09
N TYR A 253 -14.21 -16.51 -11.13
CA TYR A 253 -12.76 -16.44 -11.27
C TYR A 253 -12.10 -17.04 -10.02
N PRO A 254 -11.78 -18.35 -10.03
CA PRO A 254 -11.22 -19.05 -8.86
C PRO A 254 -9.76 -18.69 -8.57
N SER A 255 -9.13 -17.83 -9.36
CA SER A 255 -7.76 -17.40 -9.15
C SER A 255 -7.70 -16.16 -8.26
N THR A 256 -6.67 -16.09 -7.42
CA THR A 256 -6.28 -14.89 -6.66
C THR A 256 -6.27 -13.67 -7.57
N GLN A 257 -6.99 -12.63 -7.18
CA GLN A 257 -7.06 -11.39 -7.94
C GLN A 257 -6.10 -10.37 -7.36
N HIS A 258 -5.43 -9.64 -8.22
CA HIS A 258 -4.42 -8.67 -7.86
C HIS A 258 -4.84 -7.27 -8.32
N MET A 259 -4.42 -6.25 -7.59
CA MET A 259 -4.53 -4.88 -8.06
C MET A 259 -3.45 -4.57 -9.08
N HIS A 260 -3.80 -3.83 -10.12
CA HIS A 260 -2.80 -3.35 -11.05
C HIS A 260 -3.12 -1.94 -11.54
N SER A 261 -2.09 -1.16 -11.86
CA SER A 261 -2.26 0.12 -12.51
C SER A 261 -2.46 -0.10 -14.00
N LYS A 262 -3.67 0.12 -14.49
CA LYS A 262 -3.91 0.21 -15.93
C LYS A 262 -3.49 1.59 -16.39
N THR A 263 -2.32 1.69 -16.95
CA THR A 263 -1.95 2.86 -17.71
C THR A 263 -1.57 2.44 -19.11
N ASP A 264 -2.36 2.82 -20.08
CA ASP A 264 -1.90 2.88 -21.48
C ASP A 264 -0.91 4.04 -21.64
N GLY A 265 -0.54 4.66 -20.55
CA GLY A 265 -0.02 5.98 -20.62
C GLY A 265 1.39 6.16 -20.13
N VAL A 266 1.83 6.95 -20.59
CA VAL A 266 2.81 7.96 -20.83
C VAL A 266 3.11 8.77 -19.60
N PHE A 267 4.33 8.61 -19.08
CA PHE A 267 4.96 9.66 -18.34
C PHE A 267 5.44 10.75 -19.31
N GLY A 268 4.78 11.91 -19.28
CA GLY A 268 5.28 13.11 -19.93
C GLY A 268 4.40 13.77 -20.97
N VAL A 269 3.23 13.23 -21.33
CA VAL A 269 2.29 13.87 -22.26
C VAL A 269 0.86 13.77 -21.74
N GLU A 270 0.26 14.84 -21.64
CA GLU A 270 -1.08 15.42 -21.51
C GLU A 270 -2.34 14.56 -21.39
N ASP A 271 -2.31 13.26 -21.17
CA ASP A 271 -3.55 12.48 -21.09
C ASP A 271 -3.73 11.87 -19.69
N ASN A 272 -4.44 12.63 -18.84
CA ASN A 272 -4.74 12.27 -17.46
C ASN A 272 -5.96 11.34 -17.30
N ASN A 273 -6.58 10.87 -18.40
CA ASN A 273 -7.96 10.39 -18.33
C ASN A 273 -8.15 8.88 -18.11
N ASP A 274 -7.09 8.04 -18.16
CA ASP A 274 -7.24 6.58 -18.01
C ASP A 274 -6.28 5.97 -16.97
N ARG A 275 -6.11 6.64 -15.83
CA ARG A 275 -5.21 6.18 -14.77
C ARG A 275 -5.98 5.66 -13.58
N ASN A 276 -6.67 4.54 -13.76
CA ASN A 276 -7.41 3.90 -12.68
C ASN A 276 -6.76 2.60 -12.24
N ILE A 277 -7.10 2.15 -11.04
CA ILE A 277 -6.66 0.87 -10.50
C ILE A 277 -7.65 -0.19 -10.96
N HIS A 278 -7.14 -1.22 -11.65
CA HIS A 278 -7.94 -2.34 -12.15
C HIS A 278 -7.64 -3.62 -11.41
N ARG A 279 -8.62 -4.51 -11.42
CA ARG A 279 -8.43 -5.91 -11.06
C ARG A 279 -7.84 -6.67 -12.23
N THR A 280 -6.94 -7.59 -11.93
CA THR A 280 -6.21 -8.41 -12.89
C THR A 280 -6.03 -9.82 -12.33
N THR A 281 -5.52 -10.74 -13.13
CA THR A 281 -5.27 -12.12 -12.72
C THR A 281 -3.78 -12.41 -12.54
N ALA A 282 -3.47 -13.56 -11.97
CA ALA A 282 -2.08 -14.02 -11.84
C ALA A 282 -1.39 -14.23 -13.20
N ASN A 283 -2.15 -14.37 -14.29
CA ASN A 283 -1.62 -14.57 -15.64
C ASN A 283 -1.23 -13.27 -16.35
N ASP A 284 -1.63 -12.13 -15.81
CA ASP A 284 -1.27 -10.83 -16.36
C ASP A 284 0.20 -10.46 -16.02
N PRO A 285 0.84 -9.56 -16.78
CA PRO A 285 2.21 -9.15 -16.51
C PRO A 285 2.42 -8.70 -15.05
N LEU A 286 3.52 -9.13 -14.44
CA LEU A 286 3.78 -8.91 -13.00
C LEU A 286 4.03 -7.42 -12.68
N LEU A 287 4.86 -6.72 -13.46
CA LEU A 287 5.32 -5.38 -13.13
C LEU A 287 4.22 -4.34 -12.94
N PRO A 288 3.15 -4.28 -13.76
CA PRO A 288 2.02 -3.38 -13.52
C PRO A 288 1.25 -3.67 -12.23
N ARG A 289 1.43 -4.85 -11.64
CA ARG A 289 0.74 -5.28 -10.40
C ARG A 289 1.54 -5.02 -9.13
N LEU A 290 2.78 -4.53 -9.26
CA LEU A 290 3.65 -4.27 -8.12
C LEU A 290 3.42 -2.87 -7.55
N TRP A 291 3.28 -2.82 -6.23
CA TRP A 291 3.06 -1.60 -5.46
C TRP A 291 4.14 -1.44 -4.39
N LYS A 292 4.79 -0.29 -4.36
CA LYS A 292 5.60 0.13 -3.24
C LYS A 292 4.69 0.66 -2.14
N VAL A 293 4.81 0.12 -0.94
CA VAL A 293 4.03 0.55 0.23
C VAL A 293 4.89 1.48 1.06
N GLU A 294 4.56 2.77 1.05
CA GLU A 294 5.34 3.84 1.68
C GLU A 294 4.68 4.24 3.01
N LYS A 295 5.31 3.88 4.14
CA LYS A 295 4.83 4.26 5.48
C LYS A 295 4.96 5.75 5.71
N GLN A 296 3.93 6.38 6.27
CA GLN A 296 3.90 7.79 6.62
C GLN A 296 4.09 7.97 8.13
N GLY A 297 4.56 9.15 8.55
CA GLY A 297 4.87 9.43 9.97
C GLY A 297 3.69 9.34 10.93
N ASN A 298 2.45 9.39 10.42
CA ASN A 298 1.21 9.25 11.20
C ASN A 298 0.67 7.82 11.25
N GLY A 299 1.43 6.82 10.78
CA GLY A 299 1.02 5.41 10.74
C GLY A 299 0.11 5.03 9.57
N THR A 300 -0.16 5.94 8.65
CA THR A 300 -0.81 5.65 7.38
C THR A 300 0.18 5.23 6.31
N TYR A 301 -0.32 4.87 5.13
CA TYR A 301 0.47 4.37 4.01
C TYR A 301 0.08 5.05 2.71
N LYS A 302 1.03 5.19 1.80
CA LYS A 302 0.80 5.51 0.39
C LYS A 302 1.15 4.30 -0.46
N PHE A 303 0.40 4.12 -1.53
CA PHE A 303 0.61 3.03 -2.49
C PHE A 303 1.10 3.62 -3.81
N ARG A 304 2.34 3.30 -4.17
CA ARG A 304 2.96 3.76 -5.41
C ARG A 304 3.11 2.61 -6.40
N SER A 305 2.59 2.78 -7.61
CA SER A 305 2.81 1.83 -8.70
C SER A 305 4.30 1.76 -9.05
N ALA A 306 4.87 0.56 -9.04
CA ALA A 306 6.24 0.34 -9.47
C ALA A 306 6.44 0.82 -10.92
N ASN A 307 5.52 0.44 -11.80
CA ASN A 307 5.64 0.66 -13.23
C ASN A 307 5.52 2.14 -13.63
N THR A 308 4.54 2.86 -13.09
CA THR A 308 4.23 4.24 -13.48
C THR A 308 4.77 5.29 -12.53
N GLY A 309 5.09 4.90 -11.28
CA GLY A 309 5.43 5.83 -10.19
C GLY A 309 4.24 6.63 -9.66
N CYS A 310 3.04 6.43 -10.22
CA CYS A 310 1.83 7.09 -9.74
C CYS A 310 1.38 6.52 -8.40
N VAL A 311 0.73 7.34 -7.58
CA VAL A 311 0.18 6.97 -6.27
C VAL A 311 -1.35 6.93 -6.31
N TRP A 312 -1.95 6.13 -5.41
CA TRP A 312 -3.41 6.13 -5.25
C TRP A 312 -3.90 7.52 -4.85
N SER A 313 -5.00 7.95 -5.43
CA SER A 313 -5.59 9.27 -5.20
C SER A 313 -6.02 9.47 -3.75
N SER A 314 -6.05 10.74 -3.31
CA SER A 314 -6.70 11.14 -2.06
C SER A 314 -8.22 11.31 -2.21
N TYR A 315 -8.72 11.34 -3.43
CA TYR A 315 -10.14 11.49 -3.68
C TYR A 315 -10.81 10.12 -3.73
N VAL A 316 -11.71 9.89 -2.79
CA VAL A 316 -12.48 8.67 -2.67
C VAL A 316 -13.94 9.07 -2.45
N GLU A 317 -14.81 8.62 -3.35
CA GLU A 317 -16.26 8.80 -3.24
C GLU A 317 -16.94 7.46 -3.50
N ALA A 318 -18.00 7.17 -2.74
CA ALA A 318 -18.72 5.90 -2.82
C ALA A 318 -19.15 5.56 -4.25
N GLY A 319 -18.72 4.40 -4.74
CA GLY A 319 -19.07 3.92 -6.07
C GLY A 319 -18.27 4.52 -7.23
N ILE A 320 -17.25 5.34 -6.95
CA ILE A 320 -16.35 5.91 -7.96
C ILE A 320 -15.09 5.05 -8.09
N ASP A 321 -14.62 4.92 -9.32
CA ASP A 321 -13.39 4.22 -9.65
C ASP A 321 -12.16 4.91 -9.04
N MET A 322 -11.27 4.11 -8.47
CA MET A 322 -10.07 4.59 -7.78
C MET A 322 -8.99 5.07 -8.78
N PRO A 323 -8.76 6.38 -8.89
CA PRO A 323 -7.70 6.88 -9.78
C PRO A 323 -6.32 6.81 -9.12
N ILE A 324 -5.28 6.82 -9.95
CA ILE A 324 -3.90 7.06 -9.54
C ILE A 324 -3.41 8.41 -10.06
N ASN A 325 -2.61 9.09 -9.26
CA ASN A 325 -2.08 10.43 -9.56
C ASN A 325 -0.55 10.43 -9.52
N LYS A 326 0.06 11.38 -10.23
CA LYS A 326 1.50 11.53 -10.23
C LYS A 326 2.05 12.10 -8.91
N ASP A 327 1.40 13.12 -8.37
CA ASP A 327 1.99 13.98 -7.33
C ASP A 327 1.17 14.09 -6.03
N ALA A 328 -0.10 13.69 -6.03
CA ALA A 328 -0.98 13.83 -4.87
C ALA A 328 -1.59 12.48 -4.50
N GLY A 329 -1.00 11.83 -3.52
CA GLY A 329 -1.46 10.54 -3.03
C GLY A 329 -2.30 10.63 -1.76
N GLY A 330 -3.33 9.78 -1.66
CA GLY A 330 -4.08 9.55 -0.44
C GLY A 330 -3.22 8.88 0.63
N GLN A 331 -3.62 9.07 1.88
CA GLN A 331 -3.04 8.40 3.03
C GLN A 331 -4.04 7.37 3.55
N TYR A 332 -3.69 6.11 3.46
CA TYR A 332 -4.56 4.99 3.77
C TYR A 332 -4.17 4.33 5.08
N SER A 333 -5.14 3.98 5.91
CA SER A 333 -4.92 3.06 7.01
C SER A 333 -4.96 1.61 6.52
N ILE A 334 -4.13 0.75 7.11
CA ILE A 334 -4.15 -0.69 6.91
C ILE A 334 -4.49 -1.32 8.25
N GLU A 335 -5.69 -1.88 8.32
CA GLU A 335 -6.24 -2.44 9.56
C GLU A 335 -6.42 -3.95 9.42
N GLY A 336 -5.92 -4.71 10.39
CA GLY A 336 -6.18 -6.15 10.45
C GLY A 336 -7.68 -6.45 10.57
N LEU A 337 -8.11 -7.60 10.06
CA LEU A 337 -9.50 -8.02 10.19
C LEU A 337 -9.85 -8.27 11.65
N PRO A 338 -11.07 -7.87 12.09
CA PRO A 338 -11.58 -8.32 13.38
C PRO A 338 -11.70 -9.85 13.37
N TRP A 339 -11.33 -10.46 14.49
CA TRP A 339 -11.38 -11.92 14.62
C TRP A 339 -12.73 -12.56 14.26
N ASN A 340 -13.81 -11.84 14.45
CA ASN A 340 -15.18 -12.27 14.16
C ASN A 340 -15.69 -11.86 12.77
N ALA A 341 -14.82 -11.45 11.87
CA ALA A 341 -15.20 -11.15 10.49
C ALA A 341 -15.86 -12.38 9.85
N LYS A 342 -17.10 -12.22 9.40
CA LYS A 342 -17.97 -13.30 8.91
C LYS A 342 -17.85 -13.54 7.40
N ALA A 343 -16.71 -13.28 6.80
CA ALA A 343 -16.56 -13.51 5.38
C ALA A 343 -16.40 -15.01 5.07
N GLU A 344 -17.24 -15.56 4.22
CA GLU A 344 -17.04 -16.88 3.67
C GLU A 344 -15.69 -16.95 2.94
N GLY A 345 -14.92 -18.01 3.17
CA GLY A 345 -13.64 -18.25 2.49
C GLY A 345 -12.43 -17.52 3.08
N VAL A 346 -12.56 -16.71 4.11
CA VAL A 346 -11.41 -16.13 4.82
C VAL A 346 -10.85 -17.13 5.82
N ASP A 347 -9.83 -17.84 5.40
CA ASP A 347 -9.21 -18.90 6.21
C ASP A 347 -8.14 -18.39 7.18
N SER A 348 -7.50 -17.23 6.90
CA SER A 348 -6.44 -16.67 7.71
C SER A 348 -6.71 -15.19 7.96
N TYR A 349 -6.89 -14.82 9.23
CA TYR A 349 -7.19 -13.43 9.62
C TYR A 349 -5.95 -12.58 9.82
N ASN A 350 -4.83 -13.17 10.23
CA ASN A 350 -3.62 -12.42 10.53
C ASN A 350 -2.90 -11.86 9.29
N THR A 351 -3.16 -12.42 8.11
CA THR A 351 -2.59 -11.97 6.82
C THR A 351 -3.60 -11.23 5.94
N LYS A 352 -4.78 -10.88 6.48
CA LYS A 352 -5.83 -10.15 5.79
C LYS A 352 -6.06 -8.80 6.45
N PHE A 353 -6.31 -7.79 5.61
CA PHE A 353 -6.40 -6.41 6.04
C PHE A 353 -7.52 -5.68 5.30
N TYR A 354 -8.07 -4.67 5.96
CA TYR A 354 -8.79 -3.60 5.30
C TYR A 354 -7.81 -2.51 4.87
N ILE A 355 -8.02 -1.96 3.69
CA ILE A 355 -7.38 -0.71 3.25
C ILE A 355 -8.46 0.36 3.33
N LYS A 356 -8.24 1.41 4.13
CA LYS A 356 -9.25 2.44 4.38
C LYS A 356 -8.71 3.84 4.18
N ILE A 357 -9.59 4.74 3.75
CA ILE A 357 -9.37 6.17 3.71
C ILE A 357 -10.66 6.89 4.13
N ASP A 358 -10.56 7.90 5.00
CA ASP A 358 -11.69 8.70 5.50
C ASP A 358 -12.90 7.88 6.01
N GLY A 359 -12.62 6.71 6.59
CA GLY A 359 -13.64 5.78 7.10
C GLY A 359 -14.25 4.84 6.06
N HIS A 360 -13.85 4.93 4.82
CA HIS A 360 -14.31 4.08 3.71
C HIS A 360 -13.32 2.96 3.40
N THR A 361 -13.82 1.79 3.05
CA THR A 361 -13.00 0.60 2.73
C THR A 361 -12.83 0.47 1.22
N ILE A 362 -11.62 0.17 0.78
CA ILE A 362 -11.34 -0.15 -0.62
C ILE A 362 -11.82 -1.56 -0.91
N ASN A 363 -12.65 -1.70 -1.95
CA ASN A 363 -13.37 -2.93 -2.28
C ASN A 363 -13.15 -3.33 -3.75
N ALA A 364 -12.99 -4.63 -3.97
CA ALA A 364 -13.02 -5.23 -5.30
C ALA A 364 -14.47 -5.45 -5.75
N PHE A 365 -15.13 -4.37 -6.17
CA PHE A 365 -16.55 -4.39 -6.54
C PHE A 365 -16.83 -5.31 -7.73
N SER A 366 -18.00 -5.96 -7.73
CA SER A 366 -18.60 -6.85 -8.75
C SER A 366 -17.91 -8.16 -9.11
N GLY A 367 -16.65 -8.37 -8.83
CA GLY A 367 -15.99 -9.66 -9.01
C GLY A 367 -15.46 -9.97 -10.41
N ASP A 368 -15.59 -9.08 -11.40
CA ASP A 368 -15.09 -9.30 -12.75
C ASP A 368 -13.67 -8.76 -12.95
N THR A 369 -12.84 -9.50 -13.72
CA THR A 369 -11.51 -9.04 -14.13
C THR A 369 -11.64 -7.80 -15.02
N GLY A 370 -10.82 -6.80 -14.77
CA GLY A 370 -10.85 -5.52 -15.50
C GLY A 370 -11.78 -4.48 -14.87
N ASP A 371 -12.62 -4.88 -13.90
CA ASP A 371 -13.40 -3.92 -13.14
C ASP A 371 -12.52 -3.03 -12.27
N LEU A 372 -12.97 -1.80 -12.10
CA LEU A 372 -12.25 -0.81 -11.32
C LEU A 372 -12.48 -1.06 -9.83
N LEU A 373 -11.49 -0.73 -9.03
CA LEU A 373 -11.64 -0.70 -7.58
C LEU A 373 -12.51 0.47 -7.18
N ARG A 374 -13.35 0.25 -6.19
CA ARG A 374 -14.26 1.26 -5.66
C ARG A 374 -14.17 1.32 -4.16
N GLU A 375 -14.52 2.46 -3.64
CA GLU A 375 -14.77 2.62 -2.23
C GLU A 375 -16.16 2.09 -1.88
N TYR A 376 -16.28 1.43 -0.73
CA TYR A 376 -17.53 0.82 -0.28
C TYR A 376 -17.70 0.94 1.24
N ASN A 377 -18.90 1.27 1.69
CA ASN A 377 -19.19 1.56 3.10
C ASN A 377 -19.38 0.33 4.00
N HIS A 378 -19.36 -0.88 3.44
CA HIS A 378 -19.59 -2.09 4.22
C HIS A 378 -18.28 -2.77 4.61
N ALA A 379 -18.01 -2.79 5.93
CA ALA A 379 -16.80 -3.37 6.50
C ALA A 379 -16.75 -4.91 6.45
N ASP A 380 -17.90 -5.58 6.25
CA ASP A 380 -18.01 -7.04 6.32
C ASP A 380 -18.02 -7.74 4.95
N ASP A 381 -17.76 -6.99 3.88
CA ASP A 381 -17.72 -7.54 2.54
C ASP A 381 -16.32 -8.10 2.24
N ALA A 382 -16.28 -9.36 1.81
CA ALA A 382 -15.06 -10.06 1.41
C ALA A 382 -14.29 -9.35 0.27
N GLY A 383 -14.96 -8.53 -0.54
CA GLY A 383 -14.33 -7.65 -1.53
C GLY A 383 -13.38 -6.62 -0.94
N GLY A 384 -13.54 -6.29 0.36
CA GLY A 384 -12.66 -5.39 1.10
C GLY A 384 -11.45 -6.05 1.77
N PHE A 385 -11.24 -7.37 1.61
CA PHE A 385 -10.17 -8.10 2.30
C PHE A 385 -8.96 -8.27 1.40
N TRP A 386 -7.83 -7.71 1.83
CA TRP A 386 -6.59 -7.64 1.07
C TRP A 386 -5.45 -8.33 1.81
N SER A 387 -4.59 -9.03 1.07
CA SER A 387 -3.29 -9.47 1.55
C SER A 387 -2.17 -8.82 0.76
N PHE A 388 -1.02 -8.66 1.41
CA PHE A 388 0.17 -8.04 0.85
C PHE A 388 1.27 -9.08 0.79
N LYS A 389 1.64 -9.49 -0.44
CA LYS A 389 2.70 -10.47 -0.67
C LYS A 389 3.93 -9.76 -1.20
N LYS A 390 5.01 -9.79 -0.42
CA LYS A 390 6.30 -9.24 -0.83
C LYS A 390 6.83 -9.98 -2.05
N VAL A 391 7.32 -9.24 -3.02
CA VAL A 391 7.96 -9.75 -4.23
C VAL A 391 9.43 -9.37 -4.19
N THR A 392 10.30 -10.36 -4.30
CA THR A 392 11.75 -10.21 -4.25
C THR A 392 12.42 -10.45 -5.59
N GLU A 393 11.69 -11.01 -6.56
CA GLU A 393 12.22 -11.36 -7.87
C GLU A 393 11.18 -11.10 -8.96
N VAL A 394 11.65 -10.76 -10.16
CA VAL A 394 10.80 -10.51 -11.33
C VAL A 394 11.30 -11.28 -12.55
N PRO A 395 10.39 -11.87 -13.35
CA PRO A 395 10.75 -12.63 -14.52
C PRO A 395 11.16 -11.71 -15.68
N VAL A 396 12.17 -12.14 -16.43
CA VAL A 396 12.54 -11.59 -17.71
C VAL A 396 12.79 -12.74 -18.71
N THR A 397 12.19 -12.66 -19.88
CA THR A 397 12.39 -13.64 -20.94
C THR A 397 13.47 -13.18 -21.89
N ILE A 398 14.50 -13.99 -22.07
CA ILE A 398 15.47 -13.88 -23.16
C ILE A 398 14.97 -14.77 -24.31
N GLY A 399 14.68 -14.16 -25.45
CA GLY A 399 14.16 -14.89 -26.62
C GLY A 399 15.25 -15.62 -27.41
N GLU A 400 14.86 -16.28 -28.51
CA GLU A 400 15.75 -17.07 -29.38
C GLU A 400 16.94 -16.31 -29.96
N ALA A 401 16.82 -14.97 -30.13
CA ALA A 401 17.94 -14.14 -30.52
C ALA A 401 18.99 -13.96 -29.42
N LYS A 402 18.80 -14.62 -28.26
CA LYS A 402 19.67 -14.58 -27.07
C LYS A 402 19.85 -13.19 -26.46
N TRP A 403 18.93 -12.28 -26.73
CA TRP A 403 18.92 -10.91 -26.23
C TRP A 403 17.56 -10.47 -25.74
N ALA A 404 17.55 -9.63 -24.72
CA ALA A 404 16.36 -8.91 -24.25
C ALA A 404 16.71 -7.45 -23.96
N SER A 405 15.77 -6.57 -24.24
CA SER A 405 15.81 -5.15 -23.87
C SER A 405 15.04 -4.96 -22.57
N VAL A 406 15.64 -4.32 -21.59
CA VAL A 406 15.13 -4.26 -20.22
C VAL A 406 15.24 -2.85 -19.64
N CYS A 407 14.22 -2.47 -18.88
CA CYS A 407 14.25 -1.35 -17.93
C CYS A 407 13.36 -1.70 -16.75
N MET A 408 13.93 -1.77 -15.54
CA MET A 408 13.17 -2.07 -14.32
C MET A 408 12.91 -0.82 -13.51
N PRO A 409 11.72 -0.72 -12.85
CA PRO A 409 11.37 0.44 -12.03
C PRO A 409 12.08 0.45 -10.65
N PHE A 410 12.90 -0.53 -10.36
CA PHE A 410 13.69 -0.72 -9.15
C PHE A 410 15.08 -1.22 -9.52
N ALA A 411 16.02 -1.14 -8.57
CA ALA A 411 17.34 -1.71 -8.73
C ALA A 411 17.28 -3.24 -8.82
N VAL A 412 18.15 -3.85 -9.62
CA VAL A 412 18.15 -5.30 -9.84
C VAL A 412 19.55 -5.89 -9.84
N THR A 413 19.66 -7.13 -9.31
CA THR A 413 20.82 -8.01 -9.52
C THR A 413 20.47 -9.10 -10.50
N LEU A 414 21.48 -9.50 -11.28
CA LEU A 414 21.32 -10.51 -12.32
C LEU A 414 21.55 -11.92 -11.74
N PRO A 415 20.81 -12.92 -12.21
CA PRO A 415 21.11 -14.32 -11.92
C PRO A 415 22.37 -14.79 -12.67
N GLU A 416 22.91 -15.94 -12.25
CA GLU A 416 24.01 -16.60 -12.95
C GLU A 416 23.64 -16.94 -14.41
N GLY A 417 24.61 -16.84 -15.30
CA GLY A 417 24.46 -17.15 -16.73
C GLY A 417 23.84 -16.03 -17.57
N VAL A 418 23.60 -14.84 -16.97
CA VAL A 418 23.10 -13.65 -17.68
C VAL A 418 24.10 -12.51 -17.55
N LYS A 419 24.31 -11.79 -18.67
CA LYS A 419 25.13 -10.58 -18.71
C LYS A 419 24.28 -9.38 -19.13
N ALA A 420 24.59 -8.21 -18.55
CA ALA A 420 23.95 -6.94 -18.93
C ALA A 420 24.94 -6.04 -19.65
N TYR A 421 24.41 -5.22 -20.56
CA TYR A 421 25.18 -4.28 -21.36
C TYR A 421 24.53 -2.91 -21.44
N LYS A 422 25.36 -1.86 -21.40
CA LYS A 422 25.02 -0.47 -21.76
C LYS A 422 25.57 -0.15 -23.15
N ALA A 423 24.93 0.78 -23.86
CA ALA A 423 25.47 1.33 -25.11
C ALA A 423 26.31 2.57 -24.80
N THR A 424 27.61 2.54 -25.13
CA THR A 424 28.54 3.64 -24.81
C THR A 424 28.85 4.52 -26.02
N ALA A 425 28.65 4.01 -27.23
CA ALA A 425 28.81 4.76 -28.46
C ALA A 425 27.90 4.21 -29.56
N CYS A 426 27.49 5.08 -30.48
CA CYS A 426 26.84 4.69 -31.72
C CYS A 426 27.50 5.46 -32.86
N GLN A 427 28.03 4.72 -33.84
CA GLN A 427 28.69 5.31 -35.03
C GLN A 427 28.26 4.56 -36.29
N ASN A 428 27.82 5.29 -37.28
CA ASN A 428 27.29 4.72 -38.52
C ASN A 428 26.16 3.70 -38.22
N ASN A 429 26.39 2.44 -38.56
CA ASN A 429 25.45 1.34 -38.34
C ASN A 429 25.82 0.46 -37.14
N SER A 430 26.72 0.92 -36.26
CA SER A 430 27.25 0.13 -35.14
C SER A 430 26.95 0.78 -33.82
N MET A 431 26.61 -0.05 -32.82
CA MET A 431 26.40 0.31 -31.42
C MET A 431 27.41 -0.44 -30.55
N THR A 432 28.28 0.32 -29.88
CA THR A 432 29.28 -0.26 -28.96
C THR A 432 28.63 -0.58 -27.63
N LEU A 433 28.74 -1.84 -27.22
CA LEU A 433 28.23 -2.38 -25.95
C LEU A 433 29.37 -2.56 -24.94
N THR A 434 29.15 -2.10 -23.73
CA THR A 434 30.03 -2.30 -22.58
C THR A 434 29.29 -3.07 -21.50
N GLU A 435 29.90 -4.10 -20.96
CA GLU A 435 29.30 -4.93 -19.90
C GLU A 435 29.02 -4.10 -18.65
N ILE A 436 27.86 -4.30 -18.04
CA ILE A 436 27.47 -3.76 -16.73
C ILE A 436 27.66 -4.88 -15.70
N THR A 437 28.43 -4.60 -14.66
CA THR A 437 28.60 -5.51 -13.52
C THR A 437 28.02 -4.89 -12.25
N GLY A 438 27.56 -5.73 -11.31
CA GLY A 438 26.97 -5.29 -10.05
C GLY A 438 25.46 -5.06 -10.13
N THR A 439 24.91 -4.42 -9.10
CA THR A 439 23.48 -4.12 -8.98
C THR A 439 23.13 -2.89 -9.82
N ILE A 440 22.25 -3.07 -10.79
CA ILE A 440 21.84 -2.06 -11.77
C ILE A 440 20.77 -1.15 -11.17
N PRO A 441 20.91 0.19 -11.22
CA PRO A 441 19.94 1.12 -10.64
C PRO A 441 18.60 1.14 -11.37
N ALA A 442 17.55 1.53 -10.65
CA ALA A 442 16.21 1.73 -11.16
C ALA A 442 16.18 2.66 -12.39
N GLY A 443 15.28 2.40 -13.33
CA GLY A 443 15.07 3.24 -14.52
C GLY A 443 16.17 3.15 -15.59
N THR A 444 17.23 2.37 -15.36
CA THR A 444 18.29 2.17 -16.34
C THR A 444 17.78 1.33 -17.50
N GLY A 445 17.98 1.82 -18.73
CA GLY A 445 17.82 1.01 -19.94
C GLY A 445 19.07 0.15 -20.16
N PHE A 446 18.93 -1.16 -20.35
CA PHE A 446 20.04 -2.06 -20.61
C PHE A 446 19.61 -3.25 -21.47
N LEU A 447 20.59 -3.95 -22.01
CA LEU A 447 20.38 -5.19 -22.76
C LEU A 447 20.85 -6.36 -21.90
N LEU A 448 20.09 -7.46 -21.95
CA LEU A 448 20.48 -8.75 -21.37
C LEU A 448 20.84 -9.72 -22.48
N THR A 449 21.86 -10.55 -22.25
CA THR A 449 22.16 -11.72 -23.08
C THR A 449 22.33 -12.96 -22.19
N GLY A 450 21.92 -14.11 -22.74
CA GLY A 450 21.96 -15.40 -22.09
C GLY A 450 21.30 -16.47 -22.94
N GLU A 451 21.09 -17.65 -22.40
CA GLU A 451 20.31 -18.70 -23.05
C GLU A 451 18.84 -18.25 -23.22
N ALA A 452 18.19 -18.78 -24.26
CA ALA A 452 16.77 -18.48 -24.54
C ALA A 452 15.85 -19.18 -23.52
N LYS A 453 15.51 -18.49 -22.44
CA LYS A 453 14.60 -18.93 -21.38
C LYS A 453 14.18 -17.77 -20.48
N ASP A 454 13.33 -18.07 -19.51
CA ASP A 454 12.99 -17.13 -18.45
C ASP A 454 14.06 -17.13 -17.36
N TYR A 455 14.37 -15.94 -16.87
CA TYR A 455 15.26 -15.67 -15.76
C TYR A 455 14.56 -14.83 -14.71
N MET A 456 14.95 -15.00 -13.45
CA MET A 456 14.45 -14.20 -12.33
C MET A 456 15.53 -13.16 -11.95
N LEU A 457 15.20 -11.87 -12.12
CA LEU A 457 16.03 -10.77 -11.62
C LEU A 457 15.64 -10.51 -10.17
N THR A 458 16.62 -10.44 -9.27
CA THR A 458 16.36 -10.12 -7.86
C THR A 458 16.19 -8.62 -7.68
N ILE A 459 15.11 -8.20 -7.03
CA ILE A 459 14.87 -6.80 -6.65
C ILE A 459 15.87 -6.41 -5.57
N ALA A 460 16.55 -5.29 -5.76
CA ALA A 460 17.52 -4.73 -4.82
C ALA A 460 17.07 -3.36 -4.32
N THR A 461 17.63 -2.90 -3.21
CA THR A 461 17.43 -1.55 -2.70
C THR A 461 18.40 -0.56 -3.37
N ASP A 462 18.11 0.74 -3.26
CA ASP A 462 18.96 1.78 -3.84
C ASP A 462 20.35 1.82 -3.19
N GLU A 463 20.47 1.41 -1.92
CA GLU A 463 21.75 1.31 -1.20
C GLU A 463 22.66 0.17 -1.71
N GLN A 464 22.08 -0.81 -2.38
CA GLN A 464 22.81 -1.97 -2.95
C GLN A 464 23.33 -1.68 -4.37
N VAL A 465 23.02 -0.54 -4.95
CA VAL A 465 23.45 -0.16 -6.30
C VAL A 465 24.98 -0.02 -6.33
N THR A 466 25.62 -0.77 -7.24
CA THR A 466 27.08 -0.78 -7.43
C THR A 466 27.48 -0.62 -8.89
N ALA A 467 26.55 -0.79 -9.83
CA ALA A 467 26.84 -0.77 -11.26
C ALA A 467 27.16 0.63 -11.77
N ASP A 468 28.21 0.75 -12.58
CA ASP A 468 28.47 1.96 -13.36
C ASP A 468 27.62 1.99 -14.63
N VAL A 469 26.64 2.86 -14.66
CA VAL A 469 25.75 3.11 -15.81
C VAL A 469 26.02 4.47 -16.46
N SER A 470 27.13 5.11 -16.14
CA SER A 470 27.53 6.39 -16.76
C SER A 470 27.74 6.23 -18.29
N ASN A 471 27.52 7.30 -19.03
CA ASN A 471 27.63 7.34 -20.49
C ASN A 471 26.77 6.31 -21.24
N ASN A 472 25.66 5.86 -20.63
CA ASN A 472 24.73 4.95 -21.25
C ASN A 472 23.78 5.69 -22.18
N LEU A 473 23.83 5.38 -23.48
CA LEU A 473 22.92 5.93 -24.50
C LEU A 473 21.52 5.28 -24.46
N LEU A 474 21.42 4.08 -23.85
CA LEU A 474 20.13 3.41 -23.69
C LEU A 474 19.27 4.16 -22.66
N LYS A 475 18.12 4.63 -23.10
CA LYS A 475 17.07 5.17 -22.23
C LYS A 475 16.18 4.05 -21.75
N GLY A 476 15.65 4.18 -20.53
CA GLY A 476 14.69 3.24 -19.96
C GLY A 476 13.26 3.74 -20.08
N ALA A 477 12.34 2.84 -20.36
CA ALA A 477 10.90 3.06 -20.29
C ALA A 477 10.29 2.08 -19.28
N THR A 478 10.07 2.51 -18.04
CA THR A 478 9.40 1.69 -17.00
C THR A 478 7.91 1.52 -17.29
N ALA A 479 7.28 2.53 -17.90
CA ALA A 479 5.93 2.49 -18.43
C ALA A 479 5.96 2.72 -19.95
N LYS A 480 4.89 2.33 -20.65
CA LYS A 480 4.73 2.60 -22.09
C LYS A 480 4.90 4.09 -22.36
N ARG A 481 5.78 4.47 -23.26
CA ARG A 481 5.99 5.86 -23.69
C ARG A 481 5.42 6.08 -25.07
N LEU A 482 4.61 7.12 -25.20
CA LEU A 482 3.94 7.52 -26.44
C LEU A 482 4.47 8.87 -26.94
N GLY A 483 4.03 9.24 -28.13
CA GLY A 483 4.23 10.57 -28.68
C GLY A 483 5.44 10.73 -29.57
N PHE A 484 6.18 9.64 -29.82
CA PHE A 484 7.29 9.66 -30.77
C PHE A 484 6.80 9.76 -32.22
N VAL A 485 7.56 10.46 -33.03
CA VAL A 485 7.41 10.39 -34.48
C VAL A 485 8.00 9.06 -34.97
N GLU A 486 7.46 8.50 -36.05
CA GLU A 486 8.01 7.29 -36.67
C GLU A 486 9.51 7.46 -36.96
N GLY A 487 10.31 6.48 -36.53
CA GLY A 487 11.77 6.52 -36.69
C GLY A 487 12.52 7.42 -35.69
N GLU A 488 11.87 8.03 -34.71
CA GLU A 488 12.50 8.86 -33.67
C GLU A 488 13.25 8.04 -32.60
N THR A 489 13.00 6.74 -32.57
CA THR A 489 13.65 5.84 -31.62
C THR A 489 14.23 4.61 -32.32
N PHE A 490 15.31 4.06 -31.72
CA PHE A 490 15.77 2.71 -32.03
C PHE A 490 15.38 1.78 -30.86
N ALA A 491 14.94 0.57 -31.19
CA ALA A 491 14.57 -0.47 -30.24
C ALA A 491 15.11 -1.83 -30.67
N LEU A 492 15.23 -2.76 -29.71
CA LEU A 492 15.69 -4.12 -29.97
C LEU A 492 14.74 -4.82 -30.95
N GLY A 493 15.29 -5.35 -32.02
CA GLY A 493 14.63 -6.12 -33.05
C GLY A 493 15.52 -7.23 -33.58
N LYS A 494 15.14 -7.84 -34.72
CA LYS A 494 15.89 -8.91 -35.36
C LYS A 494 16.16 -8.53 -36.84
N SER A 495 17.38 -8.83 -37.33
CA SER A 495 17.70 -8.86 -38.72
C SER A 495 18.19 -10.28 -39.07
N GLY A 496 17.32 -11.05 -39.73
CA GLY A 496 17.52 -12.50 -39.83
C GLY A 496 17.46 -13.15 -38.43
N ASN A 497 18.52 -13.83 -38.05
CA ASN A 497 18.64 -14.45 -36.73
C ASN A 497 19.44 -13.60 -35.71
N GLU A 498 19.94 -12.45 -36.12
CA GLU A 498 20.78 -11.60 -35.28
C GLU A 498 19.93 -10.53 -34.57
N ALA A 499 20.24 -10.27 -33.31
CA ALA A 499 19.66 -9.15 -32.57
C ALA A 499 20.34 -7.85 -33.01
N VAL A 500 19.53 -6.83 -33.28
CA VAL A 500 19.96 -5.50 -33.68
C VAL A 500 19.06 -4.45 -33.08
N PHE A 501 19.50 -3.21 -33.02
CA PHE A 501 18.60 -2.09 -32.75
C PHE A 501 18.09 -1.53 -34.08
N MET A 502 16.77 -1.58 -34.27
CA MET A 502 16.09 -1.11 -35.46
C MET A 502 15.35 0.19 -35.19
N LYS A 503 15.20 1.05 -36.21
CA LYS A 503 14.27 2.16 -36.07
C LYS A 503 12.90 1.64 -35.68
N ASN A 504 12.35 2.17 -34.59
CA ASN A 504 11.09 1.74 -34.06
C ASN A 504 9.93 2.27 -34.91
N GLY A 505 9.21 1.36 -35.56
CA GLY A 505 8.01 1.65 -36.35
C GLY A 505 6.70 1.35 -35.62
N LEU A 506 6.74 1.02 -34.32
CA LEU A 506 5.52 0.74 -33.55
C LEU A 506 4.70 2.03 -33.41
N THR A 507 3.45 1.99 -33.85
CA THR A 507 2.50 3.10 -33.72
C THR A 507 1.26 2.68 -32.96
N ASP A 508 0.71 3.59 -32.17
CA ASP A 508 -0.51 3.39 -31.37
C ASP A 508 -1.69 4.02 -32.11
N ALA A 509 -2.58 3.18 -32.65
CA ALA A 509 -3.77 3.62 -33.38
C ALA A 509 -4.72 4.47 -32.53
N ASN A 510 -4.79 4.20 -31.22
CA ASN A 510 -5.64 4.93 -30.28
C ASN A 510 -5.09 6.33 -29.93
N LYS A 511 -3.84 6.61 -30.28
CA LYS A 511 -3.12 7.86 -29.98
C LYS A 511 -2.63 8.55 -31.28
N ASN A 512 -3.49 8.63 -32.28
CA ASN A 512 -3.23 9.29 -33.56
C ASN A 512 -2.01 8.70 -34.34
N ASN A 513 -1.80 7.40 -34.24
CA ASN A 513 -0.69 6.68 -34.86
C ASN A 513 0.71 7.22 -34.50
N LYS A 514 0.87 7.80 -33.32
CA LYS A 514 2.19 8.19 -32.84
C LYS A 514 3.00 6.97 -32.42
N GLY A 515 4.30 7.05 -32.62
CA GLY A 515 5.24 6.00 -32.19
C GLY A 515 5.24 5.79 -30.69
N TYR A 516 5.51 4.57 -30.24
CA TYR A 516 5.62 4.25 -28.82
C TYR A 516 6.76 3.28 -28.52
N VAL A 517 7.23 3.32 -27.27
CA VAL A 517 8.12 2.32 -26.69
C VAL A 517 7.33 1.55 -25.63
N PRO A 518 7.28 0.22 -25.69
CA PRO A 518 6.60 -0.60 -24.69
C PRO A 518 7.18 -0.40 -23.28
N ALA A 519 6.38 -0.70 -22.26
CA ALA A 519 6.84 -0.70 -20.88
C ALA A 519 7.99 -1.70 -20.67
N ASN A 520 8.86 -1.37 -19.73
CA ASN A 520 10.00 -2.19 -19.26
C ASN A 520 11.03 -2.52 -20.37
N LYS A 521 11.20 -1.59 -21.30
CA LYS A 521 12.13 -1.70 -22.43
C LYS A 521 13.17 -0.58 -22.45
N ALA A 522 14.34 -0.91 -23.00
CA ALA A 522 15.36 0.07 -23.34
C ALA A 522 15.22 0.50 -24.81
N TYR A 523 15.56 1.74 -25.08
CA TYR A 523 15.54 2.34 -26.41
C TYR A 523 16.62 3.42 -26.53
N ILE A 524 16.92 3.87 -27.75
CA ILE A 524 17.79 5.02 -28.01
C ILE A 524 16.96 6.09 -28.75
N LEU A 525 17.10 7.35 -28.35
CA LEU A 525 16.55 8.47 -29.12
C LEU A 525 17.47 8.75 -30.31
N THR A 526 16.92 8.86 -31.51
CA THR A 526 17.70 9.24 -32.72
C THR A 526 18.34 10.60 -32.57
N THR A 527 17.69 11.52 -31.84
CA THR A 527 18.20 12.87 -31.57
C THR A 527 19.48 12.89 -30.71
N ASP A 528 19.76 11.82 -29.96
CA ASP A 528 20.99 11.69 -29.14
C ASP A 528 22.18 11.21 -29.99
N LEU A 529 21.99 10.91 -31.28
CA LEU A 529 22.99 10.34 -32.16
C LEU A 529 23.47 11.39 -33.20
N ASN A 530 24.66 11.17 -33.74
CA ASN A 530 25.16 12.00 -34.85
C ASN A 530 24.35 11.79 -36.13
N PRO A 531 24.34 12.76 -37.07
CA PRO A 531 23.49 12.71 -38.29
C PRO A 531 23.71 11.47 -39.18
N ALA A 532 24.92 10.93 -39.27
CA ALA A 532 25.20 9.73 -40.04
C ALA A 532 24.54 8.49 -39.40
N THR A 533 24.62 8.37 -38.08
CA THR A 533 23.95 7.29 -37.32
C THR A 533 22.44 7.45 -37.32
N GLN A 534 21.92 8.69 -37.26
CA GLN A 534 20.48 8.96 -37.40
C GLN A 534 19.90 8.44 -38.71
N ALA A 535 20.68 8.45 -39.78
CA ALA A 535 20.26 7.96 -41.09
C ALA A 535 20.22 6.42 -41.18
N ALA A 536 20.87 5.70 -40.26
CA ALA A 536 20.91 4.24 -40.24
C ALA A 536 19.50 3.64 -40.10
N ALA A 537 19.24 2.54 -40.79
CA ALA A 537 18.00 1.77 -40.61
C ALA A 537 18.09 0.86 -39.34
N MET A 538 19.29 0.41 -39.01
CA MET A 538 19.58 -0.45 -37.86
C MET A 538 21.00 -0.20 -37.33
N LEU A 539 21.21 -0.55 -36.05
CA LEU A 539 22.52 -0.55 -35.39
C LEU A 539 22.88 -1.98 -35.01
N GLN A 540 24.02 -2.47 -35.49
CA GLN A 540 24.58 -3.77 -35.15
C GLN A 540 25.36 -3.67 -33.86
N PHE A 541 25.40 -4.74 -33.08
CA PHE A 541 26.14 -4.79 -31.80
C PHE A 541 27.64 -4.94 -32.06
N ASN A 542 28.42 -4.13 -31.36
CA ASN A 542 29.88 -4.17 -31.34
C ASN A 542 30.35 -4.13 -29.88
N PHE A 543 31.32 -4.97 -29.53
CA PHE A 543 31.81 -5.11 -28.17
C PHE A 543 33.12 -4.33 -27.93
N GLY A 544 33.50 -3.44 -28.83
CA GLY A 544 34.76 -2.70 -28.77
C GLY A 544 35.97 -3.60 -29.03
N ASP A 545 37.17 -3.02 -28.83
CA ASP A 545 38.42 -3.77 -29.01
C ASP A 545 38.84 -4.61 -27.76
N ASP A 546 38.08 -4.51 -26.68
CA ASP A 546 38.21 -5.38 -25.52
C ASP A 546 37.59 -6.74 -25.84
N THR A 547 38.39 -7.56 -26.50
CA THR A 547 38.11 -8.97 -26.74
C THR A 547 38.21 -9.76 -25.42
N THR A 548 37.27 -9.52 -24.51
CA THR A 548 36.87 -10.58 -23.60
C THR A 548 35.87 -11.42 -24.36
N GLY A 549 36.40 -12.42 -25.05
CA GLY A 549 35.64 -13.33 -25.87
C GLY A 549 34.43 -13.85 -25.11
N ILE A 550 33.33 -14.01 -25.80
CA ILE A 550 32.27 -14.95 -25.40
C ILE A 550 32.93 -16.34 -25.50
N ASP A 551 33.67 -16.74 -24.45
CA ASP A 551 34.07 -18.11 -24.27
C ASP A 551 32.79 -18.91 -23.95
N GLY A 552 32.25 -19.57 -24.95
CA GLY A 552 31.15 -20.50 -24.75
C GLY A 552 30.04 -20.52 -25.78
N VAL A 553 30.10 -19.76 -26.85
CA VAL A 553 29.34 -20.11 -28.05
C VAL A 553 30.22 -20.98 -28.93
N GLU A 554 30.18 -22.29 -28.74
CA GLU A 554 30.51 -23.22 -29.82
C GLU A 554 29.51 -22.91 -30.95
N VAL A 555 29.90 -21.98 -31.80
CA VAL A 555 29.26 -21.87 -33.12
C VAL A 555 29.82 -23.09 -33.85
N ASP A 556 28.98 -24.11 -33.97
CA ASP A 556 29.16 -25.17 -34.93
C ASP A 556 29.11 -24.54 -36.32
N ASN A 557 30.21 -23.88 -36.69
CA ASN A 557 30.44 -23.30 -38.00
C ASN A 557 31.27 -24.27 -38.81
N GLU A 558 30.64 -25.28 -39.35
CA GLU A 558 31.00 -25.74 -40.66
C GLU A 558 30.62 -24.63 -41.67
N LYS A 559 31.16 -23.43 -41.52
CA LYS A 559 31.17 -22.44 -42.63
C LYS A 559 32.24 -22.93 -43.59
N GLU A 560 31.77 -23.48 -44.68
CA GLU A 560 32.55 -23.80 -45.85
C GLU A 560 33.57 -22.68 -46.11
N THR A 561 34.88 -23.00 -46.03
CA THR A 561 35.96 -22.03 -46.24
C THR A 561 35.90 -21.58 -47.69
N ILE A 562 35.48 -20.36 -47.95
CA ILE A 562 35.41 -19.78 -49.26
C ILE A 562 36.78 -19.19 -49.57
N TYR A 563 37.38 -19.61 -50.70
CA TYR A 563 38.68 -19.14 -51.17
C TYR A 563 38.52 -18.07 -52.24
N TYR A 564 39.38 -17.06 -52.20
CA TYR A 564 39.52 -16.01 -53.19
C TYR A 564 40.94 -15.98 -53.70
N ASP A 565 41.10 -15.78 -55.02
CA ASP A 565 42.42 -15.52 -55.62
C ASP A 565 42.95 -14.13 -55.18
N LEU A 566 44.22 -13.84 -55.51
CA LEU A 566 44.84 -12.57 -55.16
C LEU A 566 44.21 -11.35 -55.85
N ASN A 567 43.32 -11.57 -56.81
CA ASN A 567 42.52 -10.55 -57.48
C ASN A 567 41.12 -10.40 -56.91
N GLY A 568 40.81 -11.11 -55.79
CA GLY A 568 39.54 -11.06 -55.09
C GLY A 568 38.42 -11.86 -55.75
N ARG A 569 38.68 -12.75 -56.71
CA ARG A 569 37.71 -13.62 -57.33
C ARG A 569 37.50 -14.88 -56.51
N ARG A 570 36.27 -15.26 -56.25
CA ARG A 570 35.93 -16.52 -55.53
C ARG A 570 36.38 -17.73 -56.36
N VAL A 571 37.09 -18.63 -55.70
CA VAL A 571 37.57 -19.88 -56.30
C VAL A 571 36.82 -21.04 -55.67
N LEU A 572 36.00 -21.75 -56.43
CA LEU A 572 35.18 -22.86 -55.94
C LEU A 572 35.98 -24.14 -55.67
N TYR A 573 37.07 -24.33 -56.47
CA TYR A 573 37.99 -25.49 -56.33
C TYR A 573 39.42 -24.98 -56.36
N PRO A 574 39.97 -24.61 -55.20
CA PRO A 574 41.32 -24.08 -55.13
C PRO A 574 42.35 -25.18 -55.48
N THR A 575 43.21 -24.89 -56.42
CA THR A 575 44.37 -25.71 -56.80
C THR A 575 45.60 -25.18 -56.07
N GLN A 576 46.77 -25.79 -56.34
CA GLN A 576 48.03 -25.33 -55.75
C GLN A 576 48.24 -23.83 -55.98
N GLY A 577 48.36 -23.07 -54.86
CA GLY A 577 48.51 -21.61 -54.94
C GLY A 577 48.19 -20.89 -53.62
N VAL A 578 48.34 -19.55 -53.64
CA VAL A 578 48.02 -18.67 -52.52
C VAL A 578 46.60 -18.09 -52.69
N TYR A 579 45.80 -18.24 -51.64
CA TYR A 579 44.41 -17.75 -51.63
C TYR A 579 44.16 -16.90 -50.36
N VAL A 580 43.12 -16.08 -50.39
CA VAL A 580 42.58 -15.40 -49.23
C VAL A 580 41.26 -16.05 -48.90
N THR A 581 41.04 -16.42 -47.62
CA THR A 581 39.74 -17.00 -47.18
C THR A 581 38.70 -15.91 -46.93
N ASN A 582 37.44 -16.30 -46.83
CA ASN A 582 36.34 -15.40 -46.44
C ASN A 582 36.54 -14.78 -45.02
N THR A 583 37.51 -15.25 -44.26
CA THR A 583 37.96 -14.68 -42.96
C THR A 583 39.15 -13.74 -43.11
N GLY A 584 39.58 -13.45 -44.33
CA GLY A 584 40.71 -12.57 -44.62
C GLY A 584 42.10 -13.24 -44.41
N LYS A 585 42.14 -14.53 -44.07
CA LYS A 585 43.38 -15.27 -43.81
C LYS A 585 44.01 -15.70 -45.11
N LYS A 586 45.33 -15.44 -45.30
CA LYS A 586 46.09 -15.96 -46.44
C LYS A 586 46.47 -17.42 -46.17
N VAL A 587 46.14 -18.30 -47.14
CA VAL A 587 46.43 -19.74 -47.05
C VAL A 587 47.17 -20.16 -48.34
N PHE A 588 48.10 -21.10 -48.21
CA PHE A 588 48.76 -21.72 -49.32
C PHE A 588 48.27 -23.16 -49.45
N ILE A 589 47.64 -23.49 -50.55
CA ILE A 589 47.22 -24.86 -50.88
C ILE A 589 48.34 -25.52 -51.71
N ARG A 590 48.80 -26.65 -51.22
CA ARG A 590 49.88 -27.43 -51.85
C ARG A 590 49.32 -28.39 -52.88
#